data_5ce0e3e5554d1a9aa013596d8d4b3c13
#
_entry.id   5ce0e3e5554d1a9aa013596d8d4b3c13
#
_cell.length_a   1.000
_cell.length_b   1.000
_cell.length_c   1.000
_cell.angle_alpha   90.00
_cell.angle_beta   90.00
_cell.angle_gamma   90.00
#
_symmetry.space_group_name_H-M   'P 1'
#
loop_
_entity.id
_entity.type
_entity.pdbx_description
1 polymer ?
#
loop_
_entity_poly.entity_id
_entity_poly.type
_entity_poly.pdbx_seq_one_letter_code
_entity_poly.pdbx_strand_id
1 'polypeptide(L)'
;MNSLTYEQVREMLLACTERIMRNEPYLTRADAAIGDGDHGTGMVIGMKAAREVLEKEADGDDIGKLYSDTAKAMETAMGGASGMIFSTMFAGNAKEGAPMQEMSTEDFAARMAEGLRAIQELGHAQPGDKTMVDALYPAVEALKSHVSESFEEMLDAAAKAAYEGMEASKKYVAKFGRAKNLMERAIGHQDAGASSTWLIFQEMADFIRGEKTPDPDPESIGEAKRGAELVSKKIINDPLEVVKE
;
A
#
# COMPACT_ATOMS: atom_id res chain seq x y z
N MET A 1 -9.34 -17.84 -13.86
CA MET A 1 -8.48 -18.66 -12.96
C MET A 1 -8.95 -18.48 -11.53
N ASN A 2 -9.20 -19.59 -10.79
CA ASN A 2 -9.79 -19.52 -9.43
C ASN A 2 -8.79 -19.92 -8.32
N SER A 3 -7.60 -20.37 -8.70
CA SER A 3 -6.47 -20.60 -7.79
C SER A 3 -5.16 -20.17 -8.42
N LEU A 4 -4.19 -19.82 -7.59
CA LEU A 4 -2.80 -19.53 -7.97
C LEU A 4 -1.90 -20.61 -7.39
N THR A 5 -0.99 -21.15 -8.19
CA THR A 5 0.04 -22.06 -7.72
C THR A 5 1.10 -21.31 -6.91
N TYR A 6 1.92 -22.04 -6.16
CA TYR A 6 3.07 -21.48 -5.44
C TYR A 6 3.94 -20.57 -6.34
N GLU A 7 4.28 -21.06 -7.55
CA GLU A 7 5.11 -20.30 -8.49
C GLU A 7 4.43 -19.01 -8.95
N GLN A 8 3.13 -19.06 -9.27
CA GLN A 8 2.38 -17.86 -9.66
C GLN A 8 2.31 -16.83 -8.54
N VAL A 9 2.11 -17.25 -7.30
CA VAL A 9 2.14 -16.33 -6.13
C VAL A 9 3.53 -15.72 -5.97
N ARG A 10 4.58 -16.53 -6.08
CA ARG A 10 5.97 -16.05 -5.99
C ARG A 10 6.30 -15.02 -7.07
N GLU A 11 5.98 -15.33 -8.33
CA GLU A 11 6.21 -14.40 -9.45
C GLU A 11 5.38 -13.10 -9.32
N MET A 12 4.13 -13.19 -8.87
CA MET A 12 3.30 -12.03 -8.59
C MET A 12 3.92 -11.14 -7.50
N LEU A 13 4.45 -11.73 -6.43
CA LEU A 13 5.13 -10.99 -5.38
C LEU A 13 6.44 -10.37 -5.87
N LEU A 14 7.20 -11.06 -6.72
CA LEU A 14 8.40 -10.50 -7.38
C LEU A 14 8.04 -9.28 -8.23
N ALA A 15 6.97 -9.36 -9.03
CA ALA A 15 6.47 -8.23 -9.80
C ALA A 15 6.11 -7.04 -8.90
N CYS A 16 5.43 -7.28 -7.77
CA CYS A 16 5.13 -6.24 -6.78
C CYS A 16 6.40 -5.56 -6.24
N THR A 17 7.47 -6.34 -5.97
CA THR A 17 8.74 -5.73 -5.53
C THR A 17 9.32 -4.80 -6.58
N GLU A 18 9.30 -5.20 -7.84
CA GLU A 18 9.79 -4.38 -8.96
C GLU A 18 8.94 -3.12 -9.14
N ARG A 19 7.61 -3.23 -9.06
CA ARG A 19 6.70 -2.08 -9.18
C ARG A 19 7.01 -1.02 -8.14
N ILE A 20 7.16 -1.41 -6.88
CA ILE A 20 7.46 -0.48 -5.80
C ILE A 20 8.85 0.15 -5.98
N MET A 21 9.88 -0.65 -6.28
CA MET A 21 11.24 -0.14 -6.47
C MET A 21 11.32 0.88 -7.63
N ARG A 22 10.63 0.62 -8.72
CA ARG A 22 10.58 1.49 -9.91
C ARG A 22 9.83 2.81 -9.63
N ASN A 23 8.88 2.78 -8.69
CA ASN A 23 8.09 3.94 -8.28
C ASN A 23 8.62 4.67 -7.03
N GLU A 24 9.85 4.41 -6.62
CA GLU A 24 10.50 5.13 -5.50
C GLU A 24 10.40 6.65 -5.62
N PRO A 25 10.68 7.29 -6.79
CA PRO A 25 10.57 8.74 -6.90
C PRO A 25 9.15 9.27 -6.68
N TYR A 26 8.13 8.54 -7.13
CA TYR A 26 6.73 8.88 -6.91
C TYR A 26 6.36 8.79 -5.42
N LEU A 27 6.74 7.70 -4.76
CA LEU A 27 6.46 7.49 -3.33
C LEU A 27 7.20 8.48 -2.44
N THR A 28 8.47 8.78 -2.76
CA THR A 28 9.27 9.80 -2.06
C THR A 28 8.63 11.19 -2.19
N ARG A 29 8.13 11.56 -3.37
CA ARG A 29 7.43 12.84 -3.54
C ARG A 29 6.09 12.89 -2.82
N ALA A 30 5.33 11.79 -2.82
CA ALA A 30 4.07 11.71 -2.08
C ALA A 30 4.30 11.96 -0.60
N ASP A 31 5.32 11.34 -0.03
CA ASP A 31 5.69 11.53 1.36
C ASP A 31 6.27 12.92 1.63
N ALA A 32 7.19 13.40 0.81
CA ALA A 32 7.79 14.73 0.97
C ALA A 32 6.78 15.88 0.92
N ALA A 33 5.60 15.67 0.36
CA ALA A 33 4.52 16.65 0.35
C ALA A 33 3.90 16.86 1.74
N ILE A 34 3.87 15.82 2.60
CA ILE A 34 3.21 15.81 3.91
C ILE A 34 4.06 15.18 5.04
N GLY A 35 5.25 14.71 4.73
CA GLY A 35 6.18 14.00 5.63
C GLY A 35 7.62 14.48 5.45
N ASP A 36 8.56 13.58 5.67
CA ASP A 36 10.01 13.84 5.55
C ASP A 36 10.64 13.25 4.28
N GLY A 37 9.85 12.60 3.45
CA GLY A 37 10.27 12.09 2.14
C GLY A 37 11.08 10.79 2.21
N ASP A 38 11.01 10.03 3.29
CA ASP A 38 11.78 8.80 3.47
C ASP A 38 11.00 7.52 3.08
N HIS A 39 9.68 7.62 2.86
CA HIS A 39 8.82 6.48 2.61
C HIS A 39 9.23 5.68 1.36
N GLY A 40 9.52 6.35 0.24
CA GLY A 40 9.94 5.68 -1.00
C GLY A 40 11.21 4.87 -0.81
N THR A 41 12.23 5.47 -0.21
CA THR A 41 13.49 4.80 0.10
C THR A 41 13.30 3.64 1.09
N GLY A 42 12.48 3.83 2.13
CA GLY A 42 12.14 2.78 3.08
C GLY A 42 11.46 1.58 2.40
N MET A 43 10.50 1.84 1.52
CA MET A 43 9.84 0.79 0.73
C MET A 43 10.82 0.03 -0.17
N VAL A 44 11.74 0.72 -0.83
CA VAL A 44 12.80 0.07 -1.65
C VAL A 44 13.67 -0.87 -0.80
N ILE A 45 14.05 -0.47 0.40
CA ILE A 45 14.84 -1.33 1.32
C ILE A 45 14.05 -2.61 1.65
N GLY A 46 12.78 -2.50 2.00
CA GLY A 46 11.93 -3.65 2.30
C GLY A 46 11.71 -4.55 1.09
N MET A 47 11.44 -3.96 -0.08
CA MET A 47 11.19 -4.73 -1.30
C MET A 47 12.44 -5.44 -1.82
N LYS A 48 13.65 -4.90 -1.62
CA LYS A 48 14.90 -5.61 -1.91
C LYS A 48 15.06 -6.84 -1.01
N ALA A 49 14.80 -6.71 0.29
CA ALA A 49 14.86 -7.84 1.21
C ALA A 49 13.80 -8.91 0.89
N ALA A 50 12.56 -8.50 0.55
CA ALA A 50 11.51 -9.38 0.07
C ALA A 50 11.95 -10.14 -1.19
N ARG A 51 12.49 -9.42 -2.18
CA ARG A 51 12.97 -10.00 -3.44
C ARG A 51 14.05 -11.06 -3.21
N GLU A 52 15.02 -10.82 -2.33
CA GLU A 52 16.07 -11.80 -2.01
C GLU A 52 15.51 -13.10 -1.45
N VAL A 53 14.45 -13.05 -0.66
CA VAL A 53 13.73 -14.24 -0.15
C VAL A 53 13.02 -14.94 -1.30
N LEU A 54 12.24 -14.21 -2.07
CA LEU A 54 11.45 -14.75 -3.18
C LEU A 54 12.33 -15.42 -4.26
N GLU A 55 13.51 -14.86 -4.55
CA GLU A 55 14.47 -15.45 -5.49
C GLU A 55 15.10 -16.74 -4.95
N LYS A 56 15.35 -16.85 -3.64
CA LYS A 56 15.90 -18.05 -2.99
C LYS A 56 14.89 -19.19 -2.87
N GLU A 57 13.62 -18.88 -2.73
CA GLU A 57 12.51 -19.83 -2.56
C GLU A 57 11.91 -20.28 -3.92
N ALA A 58 12.74 -20.36 -4.98
CA ALA A 58 12.28 -20.74 -6.32
C ALA A 58 11.71 -22.17 -6.38
N ASP A 59 12.24 -23.09 -5.59
CA ASP A 59 11.83 -24.50 -5.52
C ASP A 59 10.94 -24.79 -4.28
N GLY A 60 10.33 -23.76 -3.69
CA GLY A 60 9.45 -23.90 -2.54
C GLY A 60 8.08 -24.48 -2.92
N ASP A 61 7.33 -24.92 -1.91
CA ASP A 61 6.02 -25.56 -2.08
C ASP A 61 4.98 -25.10 -1.03
N ASP A 62 5.32 -24.10 -0.21
CA ASP A 62 4.43 -23.57 0.83
C ASP A 62 4.26 -22.05 0.73
N ILE A 63 3.11 -21.62 0.21
CA ILE A 63 2.73 -20.22 0.07
C ILE A 63 2.69 -19.51 1.42
N GLY A 64 2.24 -20.20 2.49
CA GLY A 64 2.21 -19.63 3.84
C GLY A 64 3.62 -19.28 4.33
N LYS A 65 4.57 -20.20 4.15
CA LYS A 65 5.98 -19.97 4.49
C LYS A 65 6.58 -18.85 3.64
N LEU A 66 6.28 -18.81 2.34
CA LEU A 66 6.77 -17.76 1.43
C LEU A 66 6.38 -16.37 1.92
N TYR A 67 5.11 -16.17 2.28
CA TYR A 67 4.62 -14.89 2.84
C TYR A 67 5.27 -14.58 4.19
N SER A 68 5.41 -15.58 5.09
CA SER A 68 6.03 -15.39 6.40
C SER A 68 7.49 -14.95 6.29
N ASP A 69 8.28 -15.63 5.46
CA ASP A 69 9.70 -15.32 5.29
C ASP A 69 9.90 -13.96 4.60
N THR A 70 9.05 -13.64 3.63
CA THR A 70 9.02 -12.33 2.98
C THR A 70 8.70 -11.21 3.99
N ALA A 71 7.64 -11.38 4.80
CA ALA A 71 7.26 -10.42 5.82
C ALA A 71 8.38 -10.18 6.84
N LYS A 72 9.01 -11.25 7.33
CA LYS A 72 10.11 -11.18 8.29
C LYS A 72 11.35 -10.47 7.72
N ALA A 73 11.67 -10.71 6.46
CA ALA A 73 12.76 -10.03 5.79
C ALA A 73 12.49 -8.52 5.65
N MET A 74 11.27 -8.14 5.26
CA MET A 74 10.85 -6.75 5.18
C MET A 74 10.92 -6.05 6.54
N GLU A 75 10.36 -6.65 7.60
CA GLU A 75 10.38 -6.12 8.96
C GLU A 75 11.82 -5.83 9.43
N THR A 76 12.70 -6.82 9.22
CA THR A 76 14.10 -6.73 9.63
C THR A 76 14.85 -5.63 8.90
N ALA A 77 14.60 -5.46 7.60
CA ALA A 77 15.35 -4.53 6.75
C ALA A 77 14.85 -3.09 6.85
N MET A 78 13.54 -2.87 6.88
CA MET A 78 12.96 -1.52 6.85
C MET A 78 13.09 -0.81 8.19
N GLY A 79 12.84 -1.50 9.29
CA GLY A 79 12.69 -0.87 10.60
C GLY A 79 11.53 0.13 10.65
N GLY A 80 11.33 0.77 11.82
CA GLY A 80 10.32 1.81 12.01
C GLY A 80 8.86 1.38 11.80
N ALA A 81 7.96 2.36 11.79
CA ALA A 81 6.53 2.10 11.66
C ALA A 81 6.13 1.52 10.30
N SER A 82 6.71 2.03 9.21
CA SER A 82 6.42 1.55 7.85
C SER A 82 6.83 0.08 7.67
N GLY A 83 8.00 -0.31 8.18
CA GLY A 83 8.47 -1.68 8.15
C GLY A 83 7.52 -2.63 8.87
N MET A 84 7.11 -2.27 10.09
CA MET A 84 6.17 -3.06 10.89
C MET A 84 4.80 -3.19 10.20
N ILE A 85 4.25 -2.11 9.66
CA ILE A 85 2.91 -2.11 9.08
C ILE A 85 2.88 -2.87 7.75
N PHE A 86 3.85 -2.64 6.85
CA PHE A 86 3.88 -3.35 5.57
C PHE A 86 4.24 -4.84 5.75
N SER A 87 5.16 -5.18 6.66
CA SER A 87 5.42 -6.59 6.98
C SER A 87 4.17 -7.28 7.55
N THR A 88 3.38 -6.60 8.40
CA THR A 88 2.12 -7.11 8.93
C THR A 88 1.09 -7.39 7.83
N MET A 89 1.00 -6.53 6.79
CA MET A 89 0.14 -6.79 5.63
C MET A 89 0.51 -8.11 4.94
N PHE A 90 1.79 -8.37 4.73
CA PHE A 90 2.27 -9.62 4.14
C PHE A 90 2.13 -10.80 5.12
N ALA A 91 2.40 -10.60 6.42
CA ALA A 91 2.26 -11.63 7.45
C ALA A 91 0.82 -12.16 7.59
N GLY A 92 -0.19 -11.33 7.34
CA GLY A 92 -1.59 -11.77 7.32
C GLY A 92 -1.86 -12.89 6.31
N ASN A 93 -1.04 -13.00 5.28
CA ASN A 93 -1.05 -14.12 4.35
C ASN A 93 -0.28 -15.36 4.85
N ALA A 94 0.48 -15.25 5.94
CA ALA A 94 1.23 -16.32 6.54
C ALA A 94 0.36 -17.04 7.59
N LYS A 95 -0.16 -18.23 7.27
CA LYS A 95 -0.97 -19.02 8.19
C LYS A 95 -0.16 -20.20 8.69
N GLU A 96 -0.14 -20.41 10.01
CA GLU A 96 0.36 -21.66 10.60
C GLU A 96 -0.60 -22.81 10.21
N GLY A 97 -0.06 -23.89 9.71
CA GLY A 97 -0.86 -25.05 9.31
C GLY A 97 -0.12 -25.97 8.34
N ALA A 98 -0.86 -26.80 7.62
CA ALA A 98 -0.31 -27.63 6.56
C ALA A 98 0.22 -26.75 5.42
N PRO A 99 1.29 -27.17 4.71
CA PRO A 99 1.80 -26.45 3.55
C PRO A 99 0.71 -26.19 2.52
N MET A 100 0.67 -24.96 1.99
CA MET A 100 -0.28 -24.53 0.98
C MET A 100 0.41 -24.42 -0.37
N GLN A 101 0.07 -25.32 -1.31
CA GLN A 101 0.65 -25.34 -2.66
C GLN A 101 -0.16 -24.53 -3.67
N GLU A 102 -1.43 -24.33 -3.40
CA GLU A 102 -2.36 -23.51 -4.19
C GLU A 102 -3.14 -22.57 -3.27
N MET A 103 -3.42 -21.38 -3.75
CA MET A 103 -4.19 -20.35 -3.06
C MET A 103 -5.45 -20.06 -3.84
N SER A 104 -6.62 -20.31 -3.26
CA SER A 104 -7.92 -19.93 -3.84
C SER A 104 -8.21 -18.44 -3.69
N THR A 105 -9.21 -17.93 -4.40
CA THR A 105 -9.72 -16.56 -4.23
C THR A 105 -10.20 -16.31 -2.80
N GLU A 106 -10.87 -17.30 -2.19
CA GLU A 106 -11.33 -17.24 -0.80
C GLU A 106 -10.17 -17.16 0.19
N ASP A 107 -9.12 -17.99 0.00
CA ASP A 107 -7.93 -17.98 0.85
C ASP A 107 -7.20 -16.63 0.76
N PHE A 108 -7.04 -16.10 -0.47
CA PHE A 108 -6.40 -14.80 -0.68
C PHE A 108 -7.17 -13.68 0.01
N ALA A 109 -8.48 -13.59 -0.22
CA ALA A 109 -9.34 -12.56 0.40
C ALA A 109 -9.35 -12.66 1.93
N ALA A 110 -9.44 -13.88 2.49
CA ALA A 110 -9.42 -14.10 3.93
C ALA A 110 -8.09 -13.66 4.55
N ARG A 111 -6.96 -13.96 3.90
CA ARG A 111 -5.63 -13.60 4.39
C ARG A 111 -5.38 -12.09 4.32
N MET A 112 -5.83 -11.43 3.24
CA MET A 112 -5.73 -9.97 3.14
C MET A 112 -6.61 -9.28 4.21
N ALA A 113 -7.78 -9.85 4.51
CA ALA A 113 -8.64 -9.37 5.60
C ALA A 113 -7.97 -9.53 6.98
N GLU A 114 -7.25 -10.62 7.21
CA GLU A 114 -6.49 -10.83 8.44
C GLU A 114 -5.33 -9.85 8.56
N GLY A 115 -4.60 -9.58 7.47
CA GLY A 115 -3.56 -8.54 7.42
C GLY A 115 -4.11 -7.16 7.77
N LEU A 116 -5.24 -6.78 7.18
CA LEU A 116 -5.92 -5.52 7.51
C LEU A 116 -6.30 -5.45 9.00
N ARG A 117 -6.91 -6.51 9.54
CA ARG A 117 -7.28 -6.59 10.95
C ARG A 117 -6.05 -6.41 11.85
N ALA A 118 -4.97 -7.12 11.57
CA ALA A 118 -3.74 -7.03 12.34
C ALA A 118 -3.12 -5.62 12.30
N ILE A 119 -3.13 -4.96 11.14
CA ILE A 119 -2.67 -3.56 11.00
C ILE A 119 -3.54 -2.62 11.84
N GLN A 120 -4.87 -2.79 11.82
CA GLN A 120 -5.77 -1.95 12.60
C GLN A 120 -5.62 -2.18 14.11
N GLU A 121 -5.37 -3.41 14.56
CA GLU A 121 -5.08 -3.71 15.96
C GLU A 121 -3.74 -3.12 16.42
N LEU A 122 -2.72 -3.17 15.56
CA LEU A 122 -1.40 -2.65 15.85
C LEU A 122 -1.35 -1.12 15.90
N GLY A 123 -1.93 -0.47 14.88
CA GLY A 123 -1.82 0.97 14.66
C GLY A 123 -3.07 1.77 14.99
N HIS A 124 -4.20 1.12 15.27
CA HIS A 124 -5.51 1.72 15.54
C HIS A 124 -6.06 2.62 14.43
N ALA A 125 -5.43 2.64 13.25
CA ALA A 125 -5.86 3.44 12.12
C ALA A 125 -7.17 2.90 11.52
N GLN A 126 -8.06 3.83 11.15
CA GLN A 126 -9.35 3.54 10.53
C GLN A 126 -9.45 4.24 9.16
N PRO A 127 -10.36 3.82 8.28
CA PRO A 127 -10.66 4.58 7.07
C PRO A 127 -10.98 6.05 7.40
N GLY A 128 -10.37 6.98 6.67
CA GLY A 128 -10.48 8.43 6.90
C GLY A 128 -9.36 9.02 7.76
N ASP A 129 -8.40 8.21 8.21
CA ASP A 129 -7.30 8.66 9.07
C ASP A 129 -6.05 9.10 8.29
N LYS A 130 -6.10 9.05 6.97
CA LYS A 130 -5.01 9.37 6.04
C LYS A 130 -3.78 8.50 6.29
N THR A 131 -3.97 7.19 6.04
CA THR A 131 -2.96 6.13 6.16
C THR A 131 -3.12 5.10 5.04
N MET A 132 -2.25 4.10 4.98
CA MET A 132 -2.41 2.98 4.06
C MET A 132 -3.77 2.27 4.20
N VAL A 133 -4.43 2.35 5.36
CA VAL A 133 -5.75 1.74 5.60
C VAL A 133 -6.82 2.33 4.66
N ASP A 134 -6.67 3.58 4.23
CA ASP A 134 -7.60 4.20 3.29
C ASP A 134 -7.62 3.53 1.90
N ALA A 135 -6.51 2.91 1.49
CA ALA A 135 -6.44 2.10 0.28
C ALA A 135 -6.70 0.62 0.56
N LEU A 136 -6.15 0.08 1.66
CA LEU A 136 -6.22 -1.33 1.99
C LEU A 136 -7.63 -1.78 2.38
N TYR A 137 -8.35 -0.99 3.18
CA TYR A 137 -9.71 -1.33 3.60
C TYR A 137 -10.68 -1.52 2.42
N PRO A 138 -10.84 -0.55 1.50
CA PRO A 138 -11.72 -0.73 0.35
C PRO A 138 -11.24 -1.84 -0.60
N ALA A 139 -9.93 -2.06 -0.74
CA ALA A 139 -9.40 -3.18 -1.51
C ALA A 139 -9.83 -4.53 -0.92
N VAL A 140 -9.70 -4.70 0.40
CA VAL A 140 -10.11 -5.93 1.09
C VAL A 140 -11.62 -6.15 1.00
N GLU A 141 -12.43 -5.11 1.13
CA GLU A 141 -13.89 -5.24 0.93
C GLU A 141 -14.24 -5.63 -0.51
N ALA A 142 -13.50 -5.12 -1.51
CA ALA A 142 -13.65 -5.54 -2.90
C ALA A 142 -13.26 -7.01 -3.09
N LEU A 143 -12.13 -7.47 -2.51
CA LEU A 143 -11.76 -8.89 -2.55
C LEU A 143 -12.88 -9.78 -2.00
N LYS A 144 -13.42 -9.46 -0.81
CA LYS A 144 -14.51 -10.23 -0.19
C LYS A 144 -15.77 -10.29 -1.06
N SER A 145 -16.07 -9.19 -1.74
CA SER A 145 -17.29 -9.10 -2.57
C SER A 145 -17.17 -9.89 -3.87
N HIS A 146 -15.95 -10.20 -4.32
CA HIS A 146 -15.67 -10.84 -5.61
C HIS A 146 -15.01 -12.22 -5.46
N VAL A 147 -15.06 -12.85 -4.28
CA VAL A 147 -14.42 -14.16 -4.02
C VAL A 147 -14.96 -15.30 -4.90
N SER A 148 -16.18 -15.20 -5.38
CA SER A 148 -16.79 -16.19 -6.29
C SER A 148 -16.42 -16.00 -7.75
N GLU A 149 -15.71 -14.94 -8.07
CA GLU A 149 -15.25 -14.59 -9.41
C GLU A 149 -13.82 -15.12 -9.65
N SER A 150 -13.26 -14.87 -10.83
CA SER A 150 -11.88 -15.20 -11.12
C SER A 150 -10.91 -14.29 -10.34
N PHE A 151 -9.65 -14.74 -10.18
CA PHE A 151 -8.57 -13.86 -9.63
C PHE A 151 -8.43 -12.55 -10.41
N GLU A 152 -8.63 -12.58 -11.72
CA GLU A 152 -8.58 -11.40 -12.59
C GLU A 152 -9.65 -10.38 -12.17
N GLU A 153 -10.92 -10.77 -12.16
CA GLU A 153 -12.04 -9.89 -11.79
C GLU A 153 -11.92 -9.40 -10.34
N MET A 154 -11.53 -10.29 -9.42
CA MET A 154 -11.37 -9.97 -8.01
C MET A 154 -10.23 -8.95 -7.78
N LEU A 155 -9.07 -9.14 -8.41
CA LEU A 155 -7.93 -8.24 -8.26
C LEU A 155 -8.13 -6.91 -8.99
N ASP A 156 -8.82 -6.90 -10.13
CA ASP A 156 -9.20 -5.66 -10.82
C ASP A 156 -10.11 -4.80 -9.94
N ALA A 157 -11.11 -5.42 -9.30
CA ALA A 157 -11.98 -4.72 -8.36
C ALA A 157 -11.19 -4.17 -7.16
N ALA A 158 -10.28 -4.97 -6.61
CA ALA A 158 -9.44 -4.56 -5.48
C ALA A 158 -8.45 -3.45 -5.84
N ALA A 159 -7.79 -3.52 -7.00
CA ALA A 159 -6.87 -2.49 -7.49
C ALA A 159 -7.59 -1.15 -7.70
N LYS A 160 -8.79 -1.19 -8.31
CA LYS A 160 -9.64 -0.01 -8.48
C LYS A 160 -10.04 0.59 -7.14
N ALA A 161 -10.49 -0.24 -6.19
CA ALA A 161 -10.89 0.22 -4.86
C ALA A 161 -9.71 0.80 -4.08
N ALA A 162 -8.52 0.21 -4.18
CA ALA A 162 -7.28 0.75 -3.60
C ALA A 162 -6.93 2.12 -4.18
N TYR A 163 -7.06 2.30 -5.50
CA TYR A 163 -6.85 3.59 -6.16
C TYR A 163 -7.82 4.66 -5.68
N GLU A 164 -9.11 4.34 -5.64
CA GLU A 164 -10.15 5.25 -5.17
C GLU A 164 -9.92 5.64 -3.69
N GLY A 165 -9.49 4.70 -2.87
CA GLY A 165 -9.13 4.94 -1.47
C GLY A 165 -7.90 5.82 -1.32
N MET A 166 -6.85 5.60 -2.10
CA MET A 166 -5.67 6.46 -2.18
C MET A 166 -6.05 7.88 -2.59
N GLU A 167 -6.87 8.05 -3.63
CA GLU A 167 -7.38 9.36 -4.07
C GLU A 167 -8.25 10.04 -2.99
N ALA A 168 -9.08 9.26 -2.28
CA ALA A 168 -9.90 9.79 -1.19
C ALA A 168 -9.04 10.31 -0.03
N SER A 169 -7.87 9.75 0.22
CA SER A 169 -6.94 10.21 1.26
C SER A 169 -6.52 11.67 1.12
N LYS A 170 -6.60 12.23 -0.10
CA LYS A 170 -6.35 13.65 -0.36
C LYS A 170 -7.32 14.59 0.37
N LYS A 171 -8.50 14.09 0.75
CA LYS A 171 -9.56 14.86 1.42
C LYS A 171 -9.45 14.82 2.96
N TYR A 172 -8.59 13.96 3.51
CA TYR A 172 -8.55 13.69 4.93
C TYR A 172 -7.46 14.49 5.64
N VAL A 173 -7.70 14.81 6.90
CA VAL A 173 -6.69 15.29 7.84
C VAL A 173 -5.95 14.08 8.41
N ALA A 174 -4.63 14.11 8.39
CA ALA A 174 -3.83 13.01 8.91
C ALA A 174 -3.94 12.91 10.44
N LYS A 175 -4.23 11.71 10.95
CA LYS A 175 -4.28 11.44 12.39
C LYS A 175 -3.05 10.70 12.89
N PHE A 176 -2.27 10.13 11.98
CA PHE A 176 -1.09 9.30 12.28
C PHE A 176 0.14 9.79 11.50
N GLY A 177 1.29 9.24 11.85
CA GLY A 177 2.54 9.50 11.17
C GLY A 177 3.00 10.96 11.25
N ARG A 178 3.93 11.33 10.37
CA ARG A 178 4.51 12.67 10.32
C ARG A 178 3.53 13.71 9.79
N ALA A 179 2.67 13.32 8.86
CA ALA A 179 1.61 14.15 8.29
C ALA A 179 0.65 14.72 9.34
N LYS A 180 0.48 14.05 10.49
CA LYS A 180 -0.34 14.53 11.62
C LYS A 180 0.06 15.96 12.05
N ASN A 181 1.34 16.30 12.01
CA ASN A 181 1.82 17.62 12.44
C ASN A 181 1.42 18.74 11.46
N LEU A 182 1.01 18.41 10.25
CA LEU A 182 0.54 19.38 9.25
C LEU A 182 -0.93 19.72 9.43
N MET A 183 -1.69 18.89 10.15
CA MET A 183 -3.14 19.07 10.33
C MET A 183 -3.85 19.28 8.98
N GLU A 184 -4.65 20.34 8.82
CA GLU A 184 -5.39 20.66 7.59
C GLU A 184 -4.49 20.94 6.37
N ARG A 185 -3.22 21.30 6.59
CA ARG A 185 -2.24 21.50 5.50
C ARG A 185 -1.90 20.20 4.75
N ALA A 186 -2.23 19.04 5.31
CA ALA A 186 -2.12 17.76 4.62
C ALA A 186 -3.24 17.50 3.60
N ILE A 187 -4.33 18.28 3.64
CA ILE A 187 -5.43 18.17 2.67
C ILE A 187 -4.93 18.59 1.29
N GLY A 188 -5.39 17.89 0.26
CA GLY A 188 -4.96 18.06 -1.13
C GLY A 188 -3.82 17.12 -1.55
N HIS A 189 -3.14 16.50 -0.58
CA HIS A 189 -2.05 15.55 -0.83
C HIS A 189 -2.49 14.12 -0.48
N GLN A 190 -2.06 13.15 -1.29
CA GLN A 190 -2.31 11.73 -1.03
C GLN A 190 -1.40 11.21 0.09
N ASP A 191 -1.85 10.14 0.76
CA ASP A 191 -1.01 9.40 1.70
C ASP A 191 -0.01 8.51 0.96
N ALA A 192 1.26 8.53 1.37
CA ALA A 192 2.32 7.74 0.74
C ALA A 192 2.12 6.23 0.96
N GLY A 193 1.65 5.82 2.15
CA GLY A 193 1.32 4.42 2.45
C GLY A 193 0.13 3.92 1.63
N ALA A 194 -0.91 4.74 1.45
CA ALA A 194 -2.03 4.42 0.57
C ALA A 194 -1.57 4.29 -0.90
N SER A 195 -0.62 5.13 -1.33
CA SER A 195 -0.04 5.07 -2.68
C SER A 195 0.73 3.76 -2.91
N SER A 196 1.56 3.32 -1.95
CA SER A 196 2.25 2.04 -2.01
C SER A 196 1.27 0.86 -2.03
N THR A 197 0.23 0.92 -1.22
CA THR A 197 -0.81 -0.12 -1.17
C THR A 197 -1.53 -0.24 -2.51
N TRP A 198 -1.94 0.88 -3.10
CA TRP A 198 -2.53 0.87 -4.45
C TRP A 198 -1.57 0.27 -5.48
N LEU A 199 -0.30 0.69 -5.52
CA LEU A 199 0.68 0.15 -6.48
C LEU A 199 0.85 -1.37 -6.37
N ILE A 200 0.80 -1.92 -5.15
CA ILE A 200 0.88 -3.37 -4.91
C ILE A 200 -0.36 -4.06 -5.51
N PHE A 201 -1.57 -3.61 -5.21
CA PHE A 201 -2.79 -4.20 -5.77
C PHE A 201 -2.88 -4.04 -7.29
N GLN A 202 -2.44 -2.91 -7.84
CA GLN A 202 -2.40 -2.69 -9.27
C GLN A 202 -1.44 -3.67 -9.95
N GLU A 203 -0.25 -3.92 -9.39
CA GLU A 203 0.68 -4.89 -9.97
C GLU A 203 0.16 -6.32 -9.87
N MET A 204 -0.51 -6.68 -8.77
CA MET A 204 -1.16 -8.00 -8.66
C MET A 204 -2.19 -8.20 -9.77
N ALA A 205 -3.03 -7.20 -10.05
CA ALA A 205 -4.00 -7.25 -11.14
C ALA A 205 -3.32 -7.31 -12.52
N ASP A 206 -2.32 -6.46 -12.74
CA ASP A 206 -1.55 -6.43 -14.00
C ASP A 206 -0.85 -7.77 -14.27
N PHE A 207 -0.27 -8.38 -13.24
CA PHE A 207 0.39 -9.68 -13.34
C PHE A 207 -0.58 -10.78 -13.79
N ILE A 208 -1.78 -10.85 -13.19
CA ILE A 208 -2.78 -11.87 -13.54
C ILE A 208 -3.31 -11.68 -14.97
N ARG A 209 -3.46 -10.43 -15.43
CA ARG A 209 -3.87 -10.13 -16.82
C ARG A 209 -2.77 -10.32 -17.84
N GLY A 210 -1.51 -10.37 -17.41
CA GLY A 210 -0.36 -10.33 -18.31
C GLY A 210 -0.18 -8.95 -18.98
N GLU A 211 -0.66 -7.90 -18.35
CA GLU A 211 -0.62 -6.51 -18.82
C GLU A 211 0.30 -5.65 -17.97
N LYS A 212 0.54 -4.41 -18.40
CA LYS A 212 1.30 -3.43 -17.62
C LYS A 212 0.59 -2.07 -17.67
N THR A 213 -0.01 -1.70 -16.57
CA THR A 213 -0.47 -0.32 -16.37
C THR A 213 0.74 0.61 -16.25
N PRO A 214 0.74 1.77 -16.93
CA PRO A 214 1.82 2.75 -16.80
C PRO A 214 2.08 3.15 -15.36
N ASP A 215 3.34 3.41 -15.04
CA ASP A 215 3.70 3.95 -13.74
C ASP A 215 3.18 5.38 -13.59
N PRO A 216 2.75 5.79 -12.38
CA PRO A 216 2.30 7.16 -12.16
C PRO A 216 3.47 8.14 -12.33
N ASP A 217 3.18 9.29 -12.92
CA ASP A 217 4.16 10.34 -13.10
C ASP A 217 4.51 11.00 -11.75
N PRO A 218 5.77 10.96 -11.29
CA PRO A 218 6.18 11.66 -10.08
C PRO A 218 5.91 13.16 -10.11
N GLU A 219 5.92 13.79 -11.28
CA GLU A 219 5.64 15.24 -11.42
C GLU A 219 4.18 15.58 -11.14
N SER A 220 3.25 14.63 -11.27
CA SER A 220 1.83 14.84 -10.93
C SER A 220 1.62 15.27 -9.48
N ILE A 221 2.50 14.85 -8.56
CA ILE A 221 2.48 15.25 -7.16
C ILE A 221 3.03 16.68 -6.96
N GLY A 222 3.94 17.12 -7.81
CA GLY A 222 4.54 18.47 -7.74
C GLY A 222 3.55 19.61 -7.98
N GLU A 223 2.51 19.39 -8.78
CA GLU A 223 1.47 20.40 -9.04
C GLU A 223 0.59 20.66 -7.81
N ALA A 224 0.31 19.65 -6.99
CA ALA A 224 -0.40 19.81 -5.74
C ALA A 224 0.37 20.69 -4.74
N LYS A 225 1.71 20.63 -4.73
CA LYS A 225 2.58 21.48 -3.88
C LYS A 225 2.43 22.97 -4.19
N ARG A 226 2.25 23.36 -5.46
CA ARG A 226 2.03 24.76 -5.83
C ARG A 226 0.72 25.32 -5.33
N GLY A 227 -0.34 24.50 -5.27
CA GLY A 227 -1.61 24.87 -4.70
C GLY A 227 -1.54 25.10 -3.19
N ALA A 228 -0.82 24.24 -2.46
CA ALA A 228 -0.63 24.36 -1.01
C ALA A 228 0.22 25.57 -0.62
N GLU A 229 1.25 25.92 -1.40
CA GLU A 229 2.03 27.15 -1.19
C GLU A 229 1.21 28.43 -1.41
N LEU A 230 0.30 28.42 -2.38
CA LEU A 230 -0.62 29.54 -2.64
C LEU A 230 -1.63 29.73 -1.51
N VAL A 231 -2.16 28.65 -0.94
CA VAL A 231 -3.05 28.69 0.21
C VAL A 231 -2.30 29.16 1.46
N SER A 232 -1.10 28.67 1.72
CA SER A 232 -0.26 29.12 2.83
C SER A 232 0.12 30.58 2.73
N LYS A 233 0.47 31.07 1.52
CA LYS A 233 0.76 32.51 1.31
C LYS A 233 -0.47 33.40 1.51
N LYS A 234 -1.66 32.91 1.15
CA LYS A 234 -2.92 33.64 1.35
C LYS A 234 -3.28 33.78 2.83
N ILE A 235 -3.05 32.72 3.63
CA ILE A 235 -3.31 32.73 5.07
C ILE A 235 -2.29 33.59 5.84
N ILE A 236 -1.03 33.64 5.38
CA ILE A 236 0.03 34.43 6.03
C ILE A 236 -0.07 35.93 5.69
N ASN A 237 -0.63 36.29 4.54
CA ASN A 237 -0.75 37.68 4.09
C ASN A 237 -2.05 38.37 4.48
N ASP A 238 -3.00 37.69 5.18
CA ASP A 238 -4.20 38.30 5.69
C ASP A 238 -4.50 37.89 7.15
N PRO A 239 -3.71 38.39 8.11
CA PRO A 239 -3.88 38.06 9.52
C PRO A 239 -4.96 38.90 10.24
N LEU A 240 -5.76 39.73 9.54
CA LEU A 240 -6.60 40.76 10.20
C LEU A 240 -8.11 40.64 9.96
N GLU A 241 -8.60 39.57 9.34
CA GLU A 241 -10.07 39.38 9.17
C GLU A 241 -10.75 38.41 10.15
N VAL A 242 -10.09 37.97 11.20
CA VAL A 242 -10.69 37.03 12.20
C VAL A 242 -10.96 37.70 13.56
N VAL A 243 -11.05 39.01 13.62
CA VAL A 243 -11.57 39.66 14.84
C VAL A 243 -12.50 40.82 14.46
N LYS A 244 -13.71 40.50 14.06
CA LYS A 244 -14.92 41.35 14.22
C LYS A 244 -16.15 40.50 13.90
N GLU A 245 -16.72 39.93 14.88
CA GLU A 245 -18.10 39.83 15.37
C GLU A 245 -18.22 38.66 16.33
#